data_6cb9f75f58b14cf0cda66ba3057f1d88
#
_entry.id   6cb9f75f58b14cf0cda66ba3057f1d88
#
_cell.length_a   1.000
_cell.length_b   1.000
_cell.length_c   1.000
_cell.angle_alpha   90.00
_cell.angle_beta   90.00
_cell.angle_gamma   90.00
#
_symmetry.space_group_name_H-M   'P 1'
#
loop_
_entity.id
_entity.type
_entity.pdbx_description
1 polymer ?
#
loop_
_entity_poly.entity_id
_entity_poly.type
_entity_poly.pdbx_seq_one_letter_code
_entity_poly.pdbx_strand_id
1 'polypeptide(L)'
;MPELLKDKYYNYHSLHEPRLPWGQALPGFQKDPSPVLRILEELKADPSLYVRKSVANHLNDISKTHPDLVTKIAKDWYGRNGYTDWIVKHGCRTLLKKGDPEVLSIFGYDNSPADISGFSLGSPSVMIGEELMFSFTVSAKETMKVRLEYGVDYVKANGSRNRKLLKYLKFY
;
A
#
# COMPACT_ATOMS: atom_id res chain seq x y z
N MET A 1 13.68 14.05 20.22
CA MET A 1 13.99 14.31 18.80
C MET A 1 14.25 15.80 18.63
N PRO A 2 15.38 16.23 18.06
CA PRO A 2 15.65 17.66 17.90
C PRO A 2 14.57 18.29 17.00
N GLU A 3 14.03 19.41 17.43
CA GLU A 3 13.05 20.25 16.72
C GLU A 3 13.48 20.52 15.26
N LEU A 4 14.77 20.73 15.06
CA LEU A 4 15.43 20.93 13.76
C LEU A 4 15.17 19.82 12.70
N LEU A 5 14.94 18.57 13.13
CA LEU A 5 14.65 17.46 12.20
C LEU A 5 13.19 17.46 11.79
N LYS A 6 12.29 17.85 12.70
CA LYS A 6 10.87 18.05 12.39
C LYS A 6 10.72 19.18 11.37
N ASP A 7 11.36 20.31 11.61
CA ASP A 7 11.30 21.47 10.70
C ASP A 7 11.92 21.15 9.33
N LYS A 8 13.04 20.43 9.28
CA LYS A 8 13.62 19.96 8.02
C LYS A 8 12.65 19.00 7.30
N TYR A 9 11.98 18.10 8.02
CA TYR A 9 11.05 17.17 7.41
C TYR A 9 9.79 17.88 6.92
N TYR A 10 9.21 18.80 7.69
CA TYR A 10 8.07 19.60 7.27
C TYR A 10 8.40 20.44 6.03
N ASN A 11 9.58 21.09 6.00
CA ASN A 11 10.04 21.83 4.84
C ASN A 11 10.36 20.92 3.64
N TYR A 12 10.94 19.75 3.88
CA TYR A 12 11.25 18.77 2.84
C TYR A 12 9.98 18.14 2.26
N HIS A 13 8.99 17.89 3.12
CA HIS A 13 7.74 17.28 2.72
C HIS A 13 6.84 18.24 1.92
N SER A 14 6.78 19.50 2.31
CA SER A 14 6.02 20.53 1.60
C SER A 14 6.58 20.85 0.21
N LEU A 15 7.90 20.66 0.03
CA LEU A 15 8.58 20.91 -1.24
C LEU A 15 8.71 19.66 -2.12
N HIS A 16 8.52 18.43 -1.57
CA HIS A 16 9.03 17.19 -2.18
C HIS A 16 8.04 16.04 -2.12
N GLU A 17 6.77 16.27 -1.73
CA GLU A 17 5.75 15.25 -1.91
C GLU A 17 5.50 15.03 -3.41
N PRO A 18 5.77 13.81 -3.94
CA PRO A 18 5.45 13.51 -5.33
C PRO A 18 3.95 13.47 -5.59
N ARG A 19 3.12 13.93 -4.64
CA ARG A 19 1.66 13.77 -4.66
C ARG A 19 0.80 14.94 -4.23
N LEU A 20 1.32 16.12 -4.13
CA LEU A 20 0.39 17.23 -4.27
C LEU A 20 -0.14 17.18 -5.71
N PRO A 21 -1.44 17.33 -5.95
CA PRO A 21 -1.99 17.31 -7.32
C PRO A 21 -1.30 18.28 -8.27
N TRP A 22 -0.56 19.23 -7.72
CA TRP A 22 0.22 20.28 -8.35
C TRP A 22 1.73 20.24 -8.02
N GLY A 23 2.18 19.25 -7.25
CA GLY A 23 3.59 19.06 -6.92
C GLY A 23 4.35 18.41 -8.08
N GLN A 24 5.44 19.02 -8.50
CA GLN A 24 6.35 18.40 -9.46
C GLN A 24 7.04 17.21 -8.81
N ALA A 25 7.09 16.08 -9.52
CA ALA A 25 7.94 14.97 -9.12
C ALA A 25 9.41 15.42 -9.15
N LEU A 26 10.20 14.99 -8.15
CA LEU A 26 11.63 15.25 -8.10
C LEU A 26 12.40 14.09 -8.71
N PRO A 27 12.82 14.18 -9.97
CA PRO A 27 13.48 13.08 -10.66
C PRO A 27 14.76 12.59 -9.97
N GLY A 28 15.48 13.49 -9.25
CA GLY A 28 16.68 13.13 -8.50
C GLY A 28 16.40 12.09 -7.42
N PHE A 29 15.37 12.28 -6.61
CA PHE A 29 14.99 11.34 -5.54
C PHE A 29 14.25 10.10 -6.05
N GLN A 30 13.71 10.15 -7.26
CA GLN A 30 13.20 8.95 -7.92
C GLN A 30 14.33 8.05 -8.41
N LYS A 31 15.48 8.62 -8.79
CA LYS A 31 16.67 7.86 -9.19
C LYS A 31 17.47 7.36 -7.99
N ASP A 32 17.66 8.21 -6.98
CA ASP A 32 18.39 7.86 -5.77
C ASP A 32 17.63 8.34 -4.52
N PRO A 33 16.91 7.46 -3.83
CA PRO A 33 16.21 7.76 -2.60
C PRO A 33 17.10 7.80 -1.36
N SER A 34 18.39 7.45 -1.46
CA SER A 34 19.32 7.31 -0.32
C SER A 34 19.33 8.51 0.63
N PRO A 35 19.35 9.78 0.15
CA PRO A 35 19.35 10.93 1.06
C PRO A 35 18.12 11.01 1.96
N VAL A 36 16.97 10.47 1.50
CA VAL A 36 15.70 10.53 2.23
C VAL A 36 15.60 9.41 3.26
N LEU A 37 16.23 8.25 3.01
CA LEU A 37 16.11 7.06 3.86
C LEU A 37 16.52 7.34 5.31
N ARG A 38 17.57 8.12 5.53
CA ARG A 38 18.03 8.50 6.87
C ARG A 38 16.95 9.25 7.65
N ILE A 39 16.25 10.16 6.99
CA ILE A 39 15.16 10.95 7.60
C ILE A 39 13.98 10.04 7.93
N LEU A 40 13.63 9.11 7.02
CA LEU A 40 12.56 8.16 7.25
C LEU A 40 12.88 7.21 8.43
N GLU A 41 14.15 6.79 8.56
CA GLU A 41 14.62 5.97 9.67
C GLU A 41 14.43 6.67 11.03
N GLU A 42 14.75 7.96 11.12
CA GLU A 42 14.60 8.74 12.34
C GLU A 42 13.12 8.98 12.71
N LEU A 43 12.24 9.03 11.71
CA LEU A 43 10.81 9.32 11.88
C LEU A 43 9.90 8.09 11.95
N LYS A 44 10.45 6.88 11.79
CA LYS A 44 9.66 5.64 11.70
C LYS A 44 8.82 5.30 12.94
N ALA A 45 9.16 5.87 14.10
CA ALA A 45 8.45 5.64 15.35
C ALA A 45 7.83 6.94 15.93
N ASP A 46 7.65 7.97 15.11
CA ASP A 46 7.10 9.25 15.56
C ASP A 46 5.65 9.07 16.06
N PRO A 47 5.28 9.62 17.23
CA PRO A 47 3.94 9.51 17.79
C PRO A 47 2.89 10.28 16.98
N SER A 48 3.28 11.28 16.18
CA SER A 48 2.36 12.05 15.35
C SER A 48 1.82 11.23 14.18
N LEU A 49 0.51 11.09 14.10
CA LEU A 49 -0.13 10.43 12.95
C LEU A 49 0.15 11.14 11.63
N TYR A 50 0.30 12.45 11.66
CA TYR A 50 0.66 13.24 10.47
C TYR A 50 2.03 12.83 9.94
N VAL A 51 3.04 12.78 10.81
CA VAL A 51 4.39 12.35 10.44
C VAL A 51 4.38 10.91 9.91
N ARG A 52 3.69 9.99 10.59
CA ARG A 52 3.57 8.59 10.15
C ARG A 52 2.93 8.46 8.76
N LYS A 53 1.87 9.22 8.49
CA LYS A 53 1.25 9.25 7.16
C LYS A 53 2.24 9.70 6.09
N SER A 54 3.04 10.70 6.40
CA SER A 54 4.05 11.24 5.52
C SER A 54 5.14 10.22 5.22
N VAL A 55 5.72 9.59 6.25
CA VAL A 55 6.71 8.52 6.08
C VAL A 55 6.15 7.36 5.25
N ALA A 56 4.93 6.93 5.55
CA ALA A 56 4.28 5.85 4.82
C ALA A 56 4.02 6.19 3.33
N ASN A 57 3.63 7.43 3.04
CA ASN A 57 3.45 7.89 1.66
C ASN A 57 4.78 7.90 0.90
N HIS A 58 5.84 8.39 1.53
CA HIS A 58 7.18 8.40 0.95
C HIS A 58 7.66 6.99 0.61
N LEU A 59 7.59 6.05 1.58
CA LEU A 59 7.93 4.65 1.32
C LEU A 59 7.10 4.06 0.16
N ASN A 60 5.80 4.36 0.11
CA ASN A 60 4.96 3.90 -0.98
C ASN A 60 5.35 4.49 -2.33
N ASP A 61 5.85 5.71 -2.37
CA ASP A 61 6.29 6.32 -3.62
C ASP A 61 7.64 5.74 -4.06
N ILE A 62 8.58 5.56 -3.13
CA ILE A 62 9.83 4.85 -3.39
C ILE A 62 9.57 3.42 -3.89
N SER A 63 8.56 2.73 -3.37
CA SER A 63 8.22 1.35 -3.77
C SER A 63 7.83 1.19 -5.25
N LYS A 64 7.48 2.28 -5.93
CA LYS A 64 7.11 2.24 -7.35
C LYS A 64 8.32 2.14 -8.27
N THR A 65 9.47 2.70 -7.84
CA THR A 65 10.74 2.73 -8.59
C THR A 65 11.78 1.79 -7.99
N HIS A 66 11.75 1.57 -6.67
CA HIS A 66 12.69 0.75 -5.92
C HIS A 66 11.95 -0.24 -5.00
N PRO A 67 11.22 -1.22 -5.55
CA PRO A 67 10.44 -2.17 -4.77
C PRO A 67 11.30 -2.98 -3.79
N ASP A 68 12.45 -3.49 -4.23
CA ASP A 68 13.36 -4.32 -3.43
C ASP A 68 13.90 -3.56 -2.21
N LEU A 69 14.21 -2.28 -2.38
CA LEU A 69 14.66 -1.42 -1.28
C LEU A 69 13.58 -1.29 -0.21
N VAL A 70 12.33 -1.04 -0.62
CA VAL A 70 11.21 -0.90 0.33
C VAL A 70 10.89 -2.24 0.99
N THR A 71 10.99 -3.35 0.27
CA THR A 71 10.84 -4.70 0.83
C THR A 71 11.89 -4.98 1.91
N LYS A 72 13.14 -4.61 1.67
CA LYS A 72 14.22 -4.72 2.67
C LYS A 72 13.93 -3.86 3.91
N ILE A 73 13.54 -2.61 3.73
CA ILE A 73 13.16 -1.71 4.83
C ILE A 73 11.97 -2.29 5.60
N ALA A 74 10.97 -2.83 4.91
CA ALA A 74 9.80 -3.42 5.53
C ALA A 74 10.15 -4.63 6.40
N LYS A 75 11.05 -5.51 5.94
CA LYS A 75 11.56 -6.66 6.72
C LYS A 75 12.30 -6.21 7.99
N ASP A 76 13.07 -5.13 7.88
CA ASP A 76 13.85 -4.61 9.01
C ASP A 76 12.97 -3.88 10.03
N TRP A 77 11.94 -3.17 9.59
CA TRP A 77 11.13 -2.32 10.46
C TRP A 77 9.94 -3.02 11.08
N TYR A 78 9.32 -3.98 10.38
CA TYR A 78 8.09 -4.63 10.82
C TYR A 78 8.31 -5.52 12.05
N GLY A 79 7.36 -5.48 13.00
CA GLY A 79 7.39 -6.27 14.23
C GLY A 79 8.16 -5.62 15.39
N ARG A 80 8.71 -4.42 15.23
CA ARG A 80 9.50 -3.75 16.27
C ARG A 80 8.71 -2.74 17.10
N ASN A 81 7.76 -2.04 16.48
CA ASN A 81 6.96 -0.98 17.12
C ASN A 81 5.65 -0.79 16.40
N GLY A 82 4.54 -0.62 17.13
CA GLY A 82 3.20 -0.47 16.52
C GLY A 82 3.05 0.73 15.60
N TYR A 83 3.77 1.83 15.84
CA TYR A 83 3.78 2.98 14.94
C TYR A 83 4.51 2.66 13.64
N THR A 84 5.65 1.99 13.76
CA THR A 84 6.45 1.53 12.62
C THR A 84 5.69 0.48 11.80
N ASP A 85 5.02 -0.47 12.45
CA ASP A 85 4.19 -1.48 11.79
C ASP A 85 3.07 -0.85 10.97
N TRP A 86 2.45 0.19 11.52
CA TRP A 86 1.44 0.97 10.81
C TRP A 86 2.02 1.64 9.56
N ILE A 87 3.21 2.26 9.68
CA ILE A 87 3.93 2.90 8.57
C ILE A 87 4.24 1.88 7.48
N VAL A 88 4.86 0.75 7.83
CA VAL A 88 5.25 -0.30 6.89
C VAL A 88 4.02 -0.82 6.12
N LYS A 89 2.93 -1.11 6.84
CA LYS A 89 1.69 -1.59 6.22
C LYS A 89 1.10 -0.61 5.21
N HIS A 90 1.15 0.69 5.51
CA HIS A 90 0.66 1.73 4.61
C HIS A 90 1.66 2.05 3.50
N GLY A 91 2.97 1.99 3.78
CA GLY A 91 4.04 2.18 2.82
C GLY A 91 4.11 1.08 1.75
N CYS A 92 3.83 -0.16 2.13
CA CYS A 92 3.83 -1.30 1.21
C CYS A 92 2.50 -1.50 0.45
N ARG A 93 1.53 -0.58 0.55
CA ARG A 93 0.19 -0.78 -0.05
C ARG A 93 0.19 -1.01 -1.56
N THR A 94 1.14 -0.41 -2.29
CA THR A 94 1.28 -0.63 -3.74
C THR A 94 1.82 -2.02 -4.03
N LEU A 95 2.84 -2.48 -3.29
CA LEU A 95 3.40 -3.84 -3.43
C LEU A 95 2.37 -4.90 -3.03
N LEU A 96 1.65 -4.68 -1.92
CA LEU A 96 0.56 -5.56 -1.51
C LEU A 96 -0.53 -5.70 -2.57
N LYS A 97 -0.88 -4.61 -3.29
CA LYS A 97 -1.84 -4.65 -4.39
C LYS A 97 -1.31 -5.34 -5.64
N LYS A 98 0.00 -5.34 -5.83
CA LYS A 98 0.65 -6.09 -6.91
C LYS A 98 0.77 -7.59 -6.60
N GLY A 99 0.48 -7.99 -5.36
CA GLY A 99 0.64 -9.38 -4.94
C GLY A 99 2.10 -9.77 -4.74
N ASP A 100 2.97 -8.83 -4.38
CA ASP A 100 4.39 -9.11 -4.15
C ASP A 100 4.56 -10.18 -3.05
N PRO A 101 5.13 -11.36 -3.37
CA PRO A 101 5.16 -12.50 -2.48
C PRO A 101 6.03 -12.27 -1.24
N GLU A 102 7.13 -11.52 -1.37
CA GLU A 102 7.99 -11.21 -0.23
C GLU A 102 7.30 -10.26 0.75
N VAL A 103 6.62 -9.24 0.21
CA VAL A 103 5.86 -8.30 1.04
C VAL A 103 4.65 -8.98 1.68
N LEU A 104 3.96 -9.87 0.95
CA LEU A 104 2.86 -10.66 1.51
C LEU A 104 3.33 -11.50 2.70
N SER A 105 4.49 -12.17 2.59
CA SER A 105 5.04 -12.99 3.66
C SER A 105 5.41 -12.18 4.92
N ILE A 106 5.90 -10.93 4.79
CA ILE A 106 6.16 -10.04 5.93
C ILE A 106 4.90 -9.84 6.78
N PHE A 107 3.74 -9.76 6.15
CA PHE A 107 2.46 -9.58 6.84
C PHE A 107 1.78 -10.89 7.23
N GLY A 108 2.47 -12.02 7.08
CA GLY A 108 1.97 -13.35 7.44
C GLY A 108 0.89 -13.86 6.49
N TYR A 109 0.85 -13.39 5.23
CA TYR A 109 0.07 -14.03 4.19
C TYR A 109 0.87 -15.18 3.62
N ASP A 110 0.25 -16.36 3.59
CA ASP A 110 0.85 -17.54 3.03
C ASP A 110 0.76 -17.55 1.50
N ASN A 111 1.76 -18.14 0.85
CA ASN A 111 1.75 -18.42 -0.59
C ASN A 111 1.09 -19.76 -0.93
N SER A 112 0.54 -20.46 0.07
CA SER A 112 -0.20 -21.72 -0.16
C SER A 112 -1.43 -21.44 -1.04
N PRO A 113 -1.75 -22.33 -1.97
CA PRO A 113 -2.87 -22.13 -2.88
C PRO A 113 -4.20 -22.15 -2.11
N ALA A 114 -4.98 -21.11 -2.29
CA ALA A 114 -6.40 -21.07 -1.92
C ALA A 114 -7.21 -21.02 -3.21
N ASP A 115 -8.21 -21.89 -3.29
CA ASP A 115 -9.08 -21.98 -4.47
C ASP A 115 -10.32 -21.12 -4.29
N ILE A 116 -10.70 -20.43 -5.36
CA ILE A 116 -11.96 -19.68 -5.43
C ILE A 116 -12.90 -20.42 -6.39
N SER A 117 -14.07 -20.76 -5.90
CA SER A 117 -15.11 -21.47 -6.67
C SER A 117 -16.49 -20.86 -6.46
N GLY A 118 -17.47 -21.29 -7.27
CA GLY A 118 -18.87 -20.89 -7.09
C GLY A 118 -19.12 -19.39 -7.22
N PHE A 119 -18.34 -18.67 -8.02
CA PHE A 119 -18.58 -17.25 -8.25
C PHE A 119 -19.93 -17.03 -8.92
N SER A 120 -20.79 -16.22 -8.30
CA SER A 120 -22.12 -15.90 -8.79
C SER A 120 -22.41 -14.41 -8.62
N LEU A 121 -23.07 -13.83 -9.61
CA LEU A 121 -23.57 -12.45 -9.56
C LEU A 121 -25.08 -12.49 -9.40
N GLY A 122 -25.63 -11.67 -8.51
CA GLY A 122 -27.08 -11.52 -8.32
C GLY A 122 -27.76 -10.85 -9.51
N SER A 123 -27.06 -9.99 -10.24
CA SER A 123 -27.52 -9.36 -11.48
C SER A 123 -26.36 -9.15 -12.44
N PRO A 124 -26.54 -9.31 -13.76
CA PRO A 124 -25.53 -9.01 -14.77
C PRO A 124 -25.26 -7.51 -14.93
N SER A 125 -26.18 -6.68 -14.47
CA SER A 125 -26.07 -5.22 -14.53
C SER A 125 -26.83 -4.56 -13.39
N VAL A 126 -26.35 -3.40 -12.95
CA VAL A 126 -26.98 -2.55 -11.93
C VAL A 126 -26.94 -1.11 -12.37
N MET A 127 -27.90 -0.31 -11.97
CA MET A 127 -27.88 1.15 -12.18
C MET A 127 -27.05 1.85 -11.09
N ILE A 128 -26.63 3.08 -11.38
CA ILE A 128 -25.92 3.90 -10.39
C ILE A 128 -26.82 4.11 -9.16
N GLY A 129 -26.30 3.75 -7.98
CA GLY A 129 -27.02 3.83 -6.71
C GLY A 129 -27.64 2.49 -6.26
N GLU A 130 -27.65 1.49 -7.11
CA GLU A 130 -28.05 0.12 -6.73
C GLU A 130 -26.89 -0.70 -6.19
N GLU A 131 -27.21 -1.77 -5.46
CA GLU A 131 -26.25 -2.71 -4.91
C GLU A 131 -26.03 -3.89 -5.85
N LEU A 132 -24.77 -4.23 -6.10
CA LEU A 132 -24.38 -5.45 -6.80
C LEU A 132 -24.03 -6.54 -5.78
N MET A 133 -24.91 -7.54 -5.69
CA MET A 133 -24.68 -8.73 -4.87
C MET A 133 -23.82 -9.73 -5.64
N PHE A 134 -22.81 -10.28 -4.99
CA PHE A 134 -22.02 -11.40 -5.50
C PHE A 134 -21.61 -12.35 -4.38
N SER A 135 -21.41 -13.59 -4.72
CA SER A 135 -20.95 -14.64 -3.79
C SER A 135 -19.88 -15.50 -4.42
N PHE A 136 -19.04 -16.09 -3.59
CA PHE A 136 -18.03 -17.06 -3.98
C PHE A 136 -17.60 -17.87 -2.75
N THR A 137 -17.00 -19.03 -3.00
CA THR A 137 -16.44 -19.90 -1.97
C THR A 137 -14.92 -19.84 -2.03
N VAL A 138 -14.27 -19.65 -0.88
CA VAL A 138 -12.81 -19.77 -0.73
C VAL A 138 -12.53 -21.06 0.01
N SER A 139 -11.72 -21.93 -0.59
CA SER A 139 -11.30 -23.20 -0.02
C SER A 139 -9.79 -23.23 0.16
N ALA A 140 -9.33 -23.65 1.32
CA ALA A 140 -7.91 -23.84 1.63
C ALA A 140 -7.73 -25.18 2.33
N LYS A 141 -6.58 -25.85 2.11
CA LYS A 141 -6.27 -27.14 2.75
C LYS A 141 -5.95 -27.00 4.24
N GLU A 142 -5.45 -25.84 4.63
CA GLU A 142 -5.05 -25.52 6.01
C GLU A 142 -5.56 -24.13 6.41
N THR A 143 -5.57 -23.86 7.71
CA THR A 143 -5.88 -22.52 8.23
C THR A 143 -4.83 -21.54 7.77
N MET A 144 -5.24 -20.55 7.00
CA MET A 144 -4.33 -19.56 6.44
C MET A 144 -4.94 -18.15 6.47
N LYS A 145 -4.06 -17.17 6.49
CA LYS A 145 -4.46 -15.76 6.38
C LYS A 145 -4.57 -15.37 4.91
N VAL A 146 -5.76 -15.00 4.49
CA VAL A 146 -6.03 -14.60 3.10
C VAL A 146 -6.33 -13.10 3.00
N ARG A 147 -6.01 -12.53 1.85
CA ARG A 147 -6.37 -11.17 1.47
C ARG A 147 -7.20 -11.23 0.20
N LEU A 148 -8.47 -10.88 0.33
CA LEU A 148 -9.39 -10.85 -0.80
C LEU A 148 -9.50 -9.43 -1.34
N GLU A 149 -9.35 -9.30 -2.65
CA GLU A 149 -9.53 -8.06 -3.39
C GLU A 149 -10.39 -8.33 -4.62
N TYR A 150 -11.19 -7.35 -5.03
CA TYR A 150 -11.91 -7.38 -6.28
C TYR A 150 -11.53 -6.19 -7.14
N GLY A 151 -11.53 -6.40 -8.46
CA GLY A 151 -11.20 -5.38 -9.44
C GLY A 151 -12.45 -4.84 -10.10
N VAL A 152 -12.56 -3.51 -10.20
CA VAL A 152 -13.56 -2.82 -11.00
C VAL A 152 -12.88 -2.13 -12.15
N ASP A 153 -13.29 -2.44 -13.37
CA ASP A 153 -12.80 -1.80 -14.58
C ASP A 153 -13.71 -0.64 -14.98
N TYR A 154 -13.21 0.56 -14.84
CA TYR A 154 -13.90 1.78 -15.27
C TYR A 154 -13.57 2.10 -16.72
N VAL A 155 -14.59 2.31 -17.54
CA VAL A 155 -14.43 2.79 -18.91
C VAL A 155 -14.38 4.33 -18.88
N LYS A 156 -13.29 4.90 -19.38
CA LYS A 156 -13.13 6.35 -19.50
C LYS A 156 -13.83 6.87 -20.76
N ALA A 157 -14.06 8.18 -20.84
CA ALA A 157 -14.67 8.83 -21.98
C ALA A 157 -13.97 8.56 -23.33
N ASN A 158 -12.65 8.32 -23.30
CA ASN A 158 -11.85 7.95 -24.47
C ASN A 158 -11.87 6.44 -24.80
N GLY A 159 -12.73 5.65 -24.13
CA GLY A 159 -12.83 4.20 -24.30
C GLY A 159 -11.75 3.37 -23.59
N SER A 160 -10.72 3.97 -23.02
CA SER A 160 -9.71 3.22 -22.26
C SER A 160 -10.26 2.72 -20.93
N ARG A 161 -9.76 1.55 -20.48
CA ARG A 161 -10.16 0.97 -19.20
C ARG A 161 -9.13 1.30 -18.12
N ASN A 162 -9.60 1.58 -16.91
CA ASN A 162 -8.78 1.75 -15.74
C ASN A 162 -9.27 0.83 -14.62
N ARG A 163 -8.44 -0.12 -14.21
CA ARG A 163 -8.76 -1.06 -13.13
C ARG A 163 -8.46 -0.46 -11.76
N LYS A 164 -9.45 -0.48 -10.89
CA LYS A 164 -9.29 -0.15 -9.47
C LYS A 164 -9.47 -1.39 -8.62
N LEU A 165 -8.43 -1.76 -7.88
CA LEU A 165 -8.49 -2.86 -6.91
C LEU A 165 -9.05 -2.33 -5.60
N LEU A 166 -10.08 -3.01 -5.11
CA LEU A 166 -10.77 -2.70 -3.87
C LEU A 166 -10.65 -3.89 -2.91
N LYS A 167 -10.42 -3.58 -1.66
CA LYS A 167 -10.33 -4.56 -0.60
C LYS A 167 -11.73 -5.07 -0.29
N TYR A 168 -11.90 -6.40 -0.32
CA TYR A 168 -13.20 -6.97 0.01
C TYR A 168 -13.37 -7.05 1.53
N LEU A 169 -12.74 -7.95 2.21
CA LEU A 169 -12.81 -8.10 3.67
C LEU A 169 -11.49 -8.67 4.22
N LYS A 170 -11.23 -8.45 5.50
CA LYS A 170 -10.27 -9.23 6.26
C LYS A 170 -11.05 -10.33 6.98
N PHE A 171 -10.85 -11.57 6.61
CA PHE A 171 -11.12 -12.68 7.51
C PHE A 171 -9.88 -12.92 8.37
N TYR A 172 -10.10 -13.14 9.65
CA TYR A 172 -9.08 -13.54 10.60
C TYR A 172 -9.25 -15.03 10.86
#